data_ce260d3eee3327c264c439e079cca927
#
_entry.id   ce260d3eee3327c264c439e079cca927
#
_cell.length_a   1.000
_cell.length_b   1.000
_cell.length_c   1.000
_cell.angle_alpha   90.00
_cell.angle_beta   90.00
_cell.angle_gamma   90.00
#
_symmetry.space_group_name_H-M   'P 1'
#
loop_
_entity.id
_entity.type
_entity.pdbx_description
1 polymer ?
#
loop_
_entity_poly.entity_id
_entity_poly.type
_entity_poly.pdbx_seq_one_letter_code
_entity_poly.pdbx_strand_id
1 'polypeptide(L)'
;MIFKDIVTKLKNIVNNINSTSIKSITSEINNVIDLINKKVIDQNNDDSLSAPAPLLSGNKVKTLTFDYGVFTGETKNGIPEGRGKIVYTGDYDGDIYEGEFKNGEPEGKGMYYHKNGNIYEGDFKNDKADGKGIMYFKNGDRYEGGFKKDARHGQGIRYLANGDRIMGDFYNDKEVGTHVLLQSNGNVSKKTYN
;
A
#
# COMPACT_ATOMS: atom_id res chain seq x y z
N MET A 1 -1.92 -16.16 -4.03
CA MET A 1 -1.99 -17.34 -4.94
C MET A 1 -1.22 -17.10 -6.23
N ILE A 2 -1.35 -15.94 -6.87
CA ILE A 2 -0.80 -15.60 -8.20
C ILE A 2 0.74 -15.57 -8.25
N PHE A 3 1.41 -14.99 -7.26
CA PHE A 3 2.87 -14.89 -7.23
C PHE A 3 3.55 -16.27 -7.14
N LYS A 4 2.94 -17.20 -6.43
CA LYS A 4 3.43 -18.58 -6.30
C LYS A 4 3.37 -19.33 -7.64
N ASP A 5 2.31 -19.09 -8.45
CA ASP A 5 2.18 -19.67 -9.78
C ASP A 5 3.19 -19.10 -10.78
N ILE A 6 3.46 -17.79 -10.70
CA ILE A 6 4.48 -17.13 -11.54
C ILE A 6 5.88 -17.68 -11.20
N VAL A 7 6.21 -17.75 -9.92
CA VAL A 7 7.52 -18.27 -9.47
C VAL A 7 7.68 -19.75 -9.85
N THR A 8 6.63 -20.55 -9.76
CA THR A 8 6.66 -21.96 -10.16
C THR A 8 6.89 -22.10 -11.67
N LYS A 9 6.20 -21.28 -12.50
CA LYS A 9 6.40 -21.27 -13.95
C LYS A 9 7.82 -20.83 -14.33
N LEU A 10 8.36 -19.79 -13.69
CA LEU A 10 9.74 -19.34 -13.92
C LEU A 10 10.77 -20.41 -13.53
N LYS A 11 10.59 -21.12 -12.42
CA LYS A 11 11.45 -22.24 -12.03
C LYS A 11 11.42 -23.38 -13.06
N ASN A 12 10.24 -23.70 -13.58
CA ASN A 12 10.11 -24.73 -14.63
C ASN A 12 10.79 -24.31 -15.93
N ILE A 13 10.69 -23.04 -16.32
CA ILE A 13 11.41 -22.47 -17.48
C ILE A 13 12.92 -22.61 -17.28
N VAL A 14 13.46 -22.20 -16.12
CA VAL A 14 14.88 -22.28 -15.79
C VAL A 14 15.38 -23.74 -15.80
N ASN A 15 14.61 -24.67 -15.26
CA ASN A 15 14.99 -26.08 -15.21
C ASN A 15 14.95 -26.77 -16.59
N ASN A 16 14.22 -26.20 -17.56
CA ASN A 16 14.12 -26.73 -18.94
C ASN A 16 15.06 -26.05 -19.95
N ILE A 17 15.87 -25.08 -19.52
CA ILE A 17 16.78 -24.33 -20.40
C ILE A 17 17.77 -25.24 -21.17
N ASN A 18 18.14 -26.40 -20.64
CA ASN A 18 19.10 -27.32 -21.26
C ASN A 18 18.51 -28.20 -22.38
N SER A 19 17.19 -28.19 -22.60
CA SER A 19 16.52 -29.06 -23.57
C SER A 19 15.67 -28.35 -24.63
N THR A 20 15.51 -27.03 -24.57
CA THR A 20 14.54 -26.30 -25.40
C THR A 20 15.25 -25.20 -26.21
N SER A 21 14.81 -25.00 -27.47
CA SER A 21 15.37 -23.96 -28.33
C SER A 21 15.11 -22.56 -27.78
N ILE A 22 16.04 -21.64 -27.97
CA ILE A 22 15.93 -20.24 -27.52
C ILE A 22 14.60 -19.59 -27.91
N LYS A 23 14.06 -19.91 -29.10
CA LYS A 23 12.77 -19.39 -29.57
C LYS A 23 11.57 -19.82 -28.70
N SER A 24 11.55 -21.07 -28.22
CA SER A 24 10.49 -21.58 -27.34
C SER A 24 10.54 -20.91 -25.98
N ILE A 25 11.76 -20.72 -25.43
CA ILE A 25 11.97 -20.04 -24.15
C ILE A 25 11.53 -18.58 -24.23
N THR A 26 11.88 -17.88 -25.31
CA THR A 26 11.47 -16.48 -25.53
C THR A 26 9.93 -16.36 -25.61
N SER A 27 9.26 -17.30 -26.28
CA SER A 27 7.78 -17.32 -26.36
C SER A 27 7.15 -17.53 -24.98
N GLU A 28 7.69 -18.43 -24.15
CA GLU A 28 7.17 -18.67 -22.81
C GLU A 28 7.41 -17.48 -21.87
N ILE A 29 8.58 -16.84 -21.96
CA ILE A 29 8.88 -15.60 -21.21
C ILE A 29 7.91 -14.48 -21.61
N ASN A 30 7.68 -14.27 -22.90
CA ASN A 30 6.74 -13.25 -23.36
C ASN A 30 5.31 -13.53 -22.89
N ASN A 31 4.84 -14.78 -22.91
CA ASN A 31 3.55 -15.16 -22.35
C ASN A 31 3.43 -14.89 -20.84
N VAL A 32 4.53 -15.07 -20.08
CA VAL A 32 4.56 -14.73 -18.65
C VAL A 32 4.52 -13.22 -18.46
N ILE A 33 5.25 -12.45 -19.27
CA ILE A 33 5.25 -10.98 -19.26
C ILE A 33 3.84 -10.46 -19.58
N ASP A 34 3.16 -11.00 -20.59
CA ASP A 34 1.80 -10.62 -20.97
C ASP A 34 0.78 -10.94 -19.85
N LEU A 35 0.95 -12.08 -19.17
CA LEU A 35 0.13 -12.44 -18.02
C LEU A 35 0.37 -11.49 -16.82
N ILE A 36 1.61 -11.07 -16.61
CA ILE A 36 1.95 -10.07 -15.56
C ILE A 36 1.32 -8.72 -15.93
N ASN A 37 1.53 -8.26 -17.16
CA ASN A 37 0.99 -6.98 -17.64
C ASN A 37 -0.54 -6.96 -17.62
N LYS A 38 -1.20 -8.03 -18.09
CA LYS A 38 -2.66 -8.15 -18.04
C LYS A 38 -3.19 -8.09 -16.60
N LYS A 39 -2.50 -8.72 -15.64
CA LYS A 39 -2.92 -8.71 -14.24
C LYS A 39 -2.58 -7.42 -13.51
N VAL A 40 -1.52 -6.72 -13.91
CA VAL A 40 -1.26 -5.34 -13.44
C VAL A 40 -2.37 -4.41 -13.93
N ILE A 41 -2.86 -4.59 -15.17
CA ILE A 41 -4.00 -3.82 -15.71
C ILE A 41 -5.31 -4.21 -15.01
N ASP A 42 -5.55 -5.51 -14.77
CA ASP A 42 -6.75 -5.99 -14.07
C ASP A 42 -6.77 -5.60 -12.59
N GLN A 43 -5.60 -5.48 -11.92
CA GLN A 43 -5.48 -4.96 -10.55
C GLN A 43 -5.65 -3.44 -10.50
N ASN A 44 -5.31 -2.71 -11.57
CA ASN A 44 -5.58 -1.28 -11.69
C ASN A 44 -7.06 -0.97 -11.96
N ASN A 45 -7.88 -1.98 -12.27
CA ASN A 45 -9.34 -1.86 -12.44
C ASN A 45 -10.14 -2.33 -11.21
N ASP A 46 -9.48 -2.85 -10.17
CA ASP A 46 -10.12 -3.11 -8.87
C ASP A 46 -9.96 -1.84 -8.01
N ASP A 47 -11.03 -1.07 -7.92
CA ASP A 47 -11.14 0.27 -7.30
C ASP A 47 -10.77 0.32 -5.79
N SER A 48 -10.14 -0.71 -5.24
CA SER A 48 -9.89 -0.77 -3.79
C SER A 48 -8.51 -0.31 -3.33
N LEU A 49 -7.48 -0.25 -4.21
CA LEU A 49 -6.12 0.18 -3.83
C LEU A 49 -5.36 0.70 -5.06
N SER A 50 -5.72 1.87 -5.57
CA SER A 50 -4.93 2.52 -6.62
C SER A 50 -4.05 3.60 -6.00
N ALA A 51 -2.76 3.56 -6.35
CA ALA A 51 -1.89 4.73 -6.20
C ALA A 51 -2.63 5.98 -6.74
N PRO A 52 -2.46 7.16 -6.14
CA PRO A 52 -3.18 8.35 -6.59
C PRO A 52 -2.93 8.56 -8.08
N ALA A 53 -4.01 8.51 -8.89
CA ALA A 53 -3.93 8.68 -10.33
C ALA A 53 -3.27 10.02 -10.68
N PRO A 54 -2.56 10.14 -11.81
CA PRO A 54 -1.89 11.38 -12.19
C PRO A 54 -2.88 12.56 -12.27
N LEU A 55 -2.39 13.77 -11.97
CA LEU A 55 -3.12 15.05 -12.03
C LEU A 55 -3.80 15.20 -13.41
N LEU A 56 -5.11 14.95 -13.50
CA LEU A 56 -5.88 14.99 -14.75
C LEU A 56 -6.89 16.14 -14.79
N SER A 57 -6.92 17.03 -13.80
CA SER A 57 -7.78 18.20 -13.87
C SER A 57 -7.01 19.39 -14.46
N GLY A 58 -7.67 20.20 -15.27
CA GLY A 58 -7.11 21.46 -15.80
C GLY A 58 -6.87 22.53 -14.72
N ASN A 59 -6.82 22.14 -13.45
CA ASN A 59 -6.52 22.99 -12.31
C ASN A 59 -5.03 23.33 -12.32
N LYS A 60 -4.71 24.60 -12.11
CA LYS A 60 -3.31 25.07 -12.02
C LYS A 60 -2.67 24.48 -10.77
N VAL A 61 -1.64 23.67 -10.95
CA VAL A 61 -0.76 23.23 -9.86
C VAL A 61 -0.06 24.44 -9.27
N LYS A 62 -0.07 24.60 -7.97
CA LYS A 62 0.62 25.63 -7.22
C LYS A 62 1.54 25.03 -6.18
N THR A 63 2.60 25.74 -5.87
CA THR A 63 3.42 25.49 -4.68
C THR A 63 3.06 26.51 -3.61
N LEU A 64 2.74 26.02 -2.42
CA LEU A 64 2.42 26.82 -1.23
C LEU A 64 3.39 26.43 -0.13
N THR A 65 3.92 27.43 0.58
CA THR A 65 4.81 27.22 1.72
C THR A 65 4.06 27.57 3.00
N PHE A 66 4.02 26.62 3.91
CA PHE A 66 3.47 26.74 5.26
C PHE A 66 4.60 26.59 6.29
N ASP A 67 4.37 26.97 7.52
CA ASP A 67 5.31 26.76 8.64
C ASP A 67 5.58 25.27 8.93
N TYR A 68 4.63 24.40 8.59
CA TYR A 68 4.71 22.95 8.77
C TYR A 68 5.11 22.18 7.49
N GLY A 69 5.35 22.83 6.35
CA GLY A 69 5.78 22.13 5.14
C GLY A 69 5.55 22.87 3.83
N VAL A 70 5.93 22.20 2.74
CA VAL A 70 5.77 22.70 1.36
C VAL A 70 4.80 21.81 0.61
N PHE A 71 3.68 22.39 0.21
CA PHE A 71 2.66 21.73 -0.62
C PHE A 71 2.90 22.04 -2.10
N THR A 72 2.68 21.05 -2.96
CA THR A 72 2.61 21.21 -4.43
C THR A 72 1.42 20.41 -4.94
N GLY A 73 0.45 21.09 -5.55
CA GLY A 73 -0.77 20.40 -6.00
C GLY A 73 -1.88 21.36 -6.42
N GLU A 74 -3.06 20.82 -6.54
CA GLU A 74 -4.27 21.55 -6.88
C GLU A 74 -4.73 22.43 -5.72
N THR A 75 -5.22 23.61 -6.05
CA THR A 75 -5.70 24.55 -5.05
C THR A 75 -7.03 25.18 -5.47
N LYS A 76 -7.85 25.51 -4.47
CA LYS A 76 -9.03 26.32 -4.60
C LYS A 76 -8.94 27.50 -3.64
N ASN A 77 -9.04 28.73 -4.17
CA ASN A 77 -8.92 29.95 -3.36
C ASN A 77 -7.61 30.04 -2.54
N GLY A 78 -6.51 29.45 -3.04
CA GLY A 78 -5.22 29.46 -2.34
C GLY A 78 -5.07 28.39 -1.24
N ILE A 79 -6.01 27.47 -1.13
CA ILE A 79 -6.02 26.37 -0.15
C ILE A 79 -5.84 25.04 -0.90
N PRO A 80 -5.04 24.07 -0.41
CA PRO A 80 -4.98 22.73 -0.96
C PRO A 80 -6.37 22.10 -1.14
N GLU A 81 -6.70 21.71 -2.37
CA GLU A 81 -8.00 21.12 -2.72
C GLU A 81 -7.84 20.27 -3.98
N GLY A 82 -8.21 19.00 -3.91
CA GLY A 82 -7.93 18.04 -4.97
C GLY A 82 -6.63 17.30 -4.71
N ARG A 83 -5.82 17.01 -5.73
CA ARG A 83 -4.61 16.20 -5.60
C ARG A 83 -3.37 17.03 -5.34
N GLY A 84 -2.50 16.52 -4.50
CA GLY A 84 -1.25 17.20 -4.18
C GLY A 84 -0.30 16.34 -3.36
N LYS A 85 0.85 16.96 -3.11
CA LYS A 85 1.92 16.42 -2.28
C LYS A 85 2.35 17.47 -1.29
N ILE A 86 2.55 17.08 -0.05
CA ILE A 86 3.18 17.92 0.95
C ILE A 86 4.44 17.22 1.48
N VAL A 87 5.52 17.99 1.59
CA VAL A 87 6.75 17.59 2.29
C VAL A 87 6.74 18.35 3.60
N TYR A 88 6.65 17.62 4.69
CA TYR A 88 6.57 18.20 6.04
C TYR A 88 7.92 18.68 6.54
N THR A 89 7.88 19.67 7.43
CA THR A 89 9.01 20.23 8.17
C THR A 89 8.68 20.26 9.67
N GLY A 90 9.62 20.69 10.50
CA GLY A 90 9.39 20.75 11.96
C GLY A 90 9.33 19.36 12.59
N ASP A 91 8.31 19.09 13.38
CA ASP A 91 8.16 17.82 14.13
C ASP A 91 8.03 16.60 13.21
N TYR A 92 7.52 16.79 11.98
CA TYR A 92 7.36 15.76 10.95
C TYR A 92 8.39 15.89 9.83
N ASP A 93 9.51 16.59 10.08
CA ASP A 93 10.54 16.84 9.04
C ASP A 93 11.01 15.56 8.36
N GLY A 94 10.85 15.52 7.05
CA GLY A 94 11.18 14.39 6.19
C GLY A 94 10.03 13.41 5.93
N ASP A 95 8.87 13.60 6.57
CA ASP A 95 7.65 12.88 6.19
C ASP A 95 7.04 13.50 4.94
N ILE A 96 6.33 12.69 4.16
CA ILE A 96 5.69 13.12 2.91
C ILE A 96 4.27 12.53 2.86
N TYR A 97 3.28 13.35 2.53
CA TYR A 97 1.98 12.85 2.10
C TYR A 97 1.77 13.17 0.62
N GLU A 98 1.21 12.22 -0.11
CA GLU A 98 0.80 12.37 -1.49
C GLU A 98 -0.59 11.76 -1.68
N GLY A 99 -1.57 12.59 -2.08
CA GLY A 99 -2.96 12.11 -2.14
C GLY A 99 -3.96 13.22 -2.38
N GLU A 100 -5.17 12.98 -1.92
CA GLU A 100 -6.28 13.90 -2.02
C GLU A 100 -6.27 14.88 -0.84
N PHE A 101 -6.62 16.13 -1.11
CA PHE A 101 -6.75 17.21 -0.15
C PHE A 101 -8.15 17.82 -0.22
N LYS A 102 -8.66 18.19 0.93
CA LYS A 102 -9.91 18.93 1.06
C LYS A 102 -9.77 19.98 2.14
N ASN A 103 -10.09 21.24 1.80
CA ASN A 103 -9.99 22.37 2.72
C ASN A 103 -8.61 22.50 3.40
N GLY A 104 -7.54 22.12 2.71
CA GLY A 104 -6.18 22.23 3.22
C GLY A 104 -5.63 20.99 3.92
N GLU A 105 -6.45 19.97 4.18
CA GLU A 105 -6.07 18.76 4.90
C GLU A 105 -6.11 17.51 4.02
N PRO A 106 -5.24 16.50 4.26
CA PRO A 106 -5.37 15.16 3.72
C PRO A 106 -6.76 14.56 3.95
N GLU A 107 -7.43 14.16 2.87
CA GLU A 107 -8.77 13.58 2.87
C GLU A 107 -8.93 12.64 1.68
N GLY A 108 -9.65 11.52 1.82
CA GLY A 108 -9.82 10.56 0.73
C GLY A 108 -8.66 9.59 0.62
N LYS A 109 -8.19 9.28 -0.58
CA LYS A 109 -7.10 8.31 -0.80
C LYS A 109 -5.74 8.99 -0.85
N GLY A 110 -4.76 8.35 -0.20
CA GLY A 110 -3.39 8.87 -0.20
C GLY A 110 -2.35 7.87 0.29
N MET A 111 -1.09 8.31 0.15
CA MET A 111 0.08 7.63 0.66
C MET A 111 0.84 8.56 1.62
N TYR A 112 1.21 8.03 2.77
CA TYR A 112 2.05 8.73 3.74
C TYR A 112 3.38 8.00 3.91
N TYR A 113 4.44 8.67 3.59
CA TYR A 113 5.81 8.16 3.70
C TYR A 113 6.43 8.71 4.98
N HIS A 114 6.59 7.86 5.97
CA HIS A 114 7.27 8.23 7.19
C HIS A 114 8.79 8.27 7.00
N LYS A 115 9.44 9.23 7.59
CA LYS A 115 10.91 9.37 7.61
C LYS A 115 11.62 8.10 8.10
N ASN A 116 10.99 7.35 8.99
CA ASN A 116 11.53 6.09 9.51
C ASN A 116 11.52 4.93 8.49
N GLY A 117 10.93 5.14 7.28
CA GLY A 117 10.84 4.18 6.19
C GLY A 117 9.56 3.32 6.21
N ASN A 118 8.61 3.57 7.10
CA ASN A 118 7.28 2.99 7.00
C ASN A 118 6.45 3.76 5.95
N ILE A 119 5.48 3.08 5.32
CA ILE A 119 4.58 3.71 4.34
C ILE A 119 3.16 3.28 4.67
N TYR A 120 2.26 4.25 4.77
CA TYR A 120 0.83 3.99 4.82
C TYR A 120 0.19 4.31 3.46
N GLU A 121 -0.67 3.43 2.99
CA GLU A 121 -1.48 3.61 1.79
C GLU A 121 -2.94 3.32 2.14
N GLY A 122 -3.85 4.27 1.93
CA GLY A 122 -5.25 4.03 2.29
C GLY A 122 -6.11 5.28 2.38
N ASP A 123 -7.16 5.14 3.19
CA ASP A 123 -8.13 6.20 3.44
C ASP A 123 -7.61 7.20 4.48
N PHE A 124 -7.83 8.49 4.20
CA PHE A 124 -7.55 9.59 5.10
C PHE A 124 -8.83 10.37 5.40
N LYS A 125 -8.93 10.84 6.64
CA LYS A 125 -9.99 11.72 7.08
C LYS A 125 -9.47 12.71 8.12
N ASN A 126 -9.61 14.01 7.83
CA ASN A 126 -9.12 15.08 8.70
C ASN A 126 -7.65 14.84 9.07
N ASP A 127 -6.78 14.72 8.08
CA ASP A 127 -5.33 14.52 8.22
C ASP A 127 -4.91 13.23 8.96
N LYS A 128 -5.78 12.23 9.03
CA LYS A 128 -5.51 10.98 9.75
C LYS A 128 -5.88 9.77 8.91
N ALA A 129 -5.11 8.69 9.07
CA ALA A 129 -5.50 7.39 8.56
C ALA A 129 -6.80 6.94 9.22
N ASP A 130 -7.89 6.85 8.44
CA ASP A 130 -9.23 6.50 8.95
C ASP A 130 -10.04 5.81 7.85
N GLY A 131 -10.27 4.53 7.98
CA GLY A 131 -10.92 3.68 6.99
C GLY A 131 -10.12 2.42 6.71
N LYS A 132 -9.98 2.03 5.45
CA LYS A 132 -9.16 0.88 5.04
C LYS A 132 -7.79 1.32 4.55
N GLY A 133 -6.77 0.54 4.88
CA GLY A 133 -5.43 0.84 4.41
C GLY A 133 -4.44 -0.29 4.61
N ILE A 134 -3.25 -0.06 4.09
CA ILE A 134 -2.09 -0.93 4.22
C ILE A 134 -0.95 -0.12 4.85
N MET A 135 -0.36 -0.67 5.91
CA MET A 135 0.88 -0.17 6.48
C MET A 135 2.01 -1.11 6.10
N TYR A 136 2.97 -0.60 5.36
CA TYR A 136 4.22 -1.29 5.05
C TYR A 136 5.27 -0.86 6.08
N PHE A 137 5.84 -1.81 6.80
CA PHE A 137 6.87 -1.55 7.79
C PHE A 137 8.26 -1.72 7.17
N LYS A 138 9.22 -0.90 7.59
CA LYS A 138 10.62 -0.97 7.13
C LYS A 138 11.27 -2.34 7.32
N ASN A 139 10.81 -3.12 8.31
CA ASN A 139 11.31 -4.47 8.59
C ASN A 139 10.77 -5.55 7.62
N GLY A 140 9.95 -5.16 6.63
CA GLY A 140 9.34 -6.06 5.65
C GLY A 140 8.00 -6.66 6.07
N ASP A 141 7.51 -6.38 7.28
CA ASP A 141 6.14 -6.72 7.67
C ASP A 141 5.14 -5.81 6.93
N ARG A 142 3.89 -6.25 6.85
CA ARG A 142 2.79 -5.48 6.31
C ARG A 142 1.53 -5.73 7.13
N TYR A 143 0.78 -4.69 7.42
CA TYR A 143 -0.58 -4.78 7.95
C TYR A 143 -1.57 -4.32 6.89
N GLU A 144 -2.65 -5.06 6.71
CA GLU A 144 -3.76 -4.73 5.82
C GLU A 144 -5.06 -4.85 6.59
N GLY A 145 -5.82 -3.75 6.71
CA GLY A 145 -7.02 -3.75 7.54
C GLY A 145 -7.62 -2.39 7.80
N GLY A 146 -8.41 -2.32 8.85
CA GLY A 146 -9.05 -1.09 9.31
C GLY A 146 -8.09 -0.17 10.08
N PHE A 147 -8.29 1.13 9.91
CA PHE A 147 -7.63 2.19 10.65
C PHE A 147 -8.67 3.15 11.21
N LYS A 148 -8.38 3.75 12.34
CA LYS A 148 -9.17 4.81 12.95
C LYS A 148 -8.27 5.78 13.68
N LYS A 149 -8.23 7.04 13.21
CA LYS A 149 -7.39 8.10 13.81
C LYS A 149 -5.93 7.66 13.98
N ASP A 150 -5.31 7.16 12.90
CA ASP A 150 -3.92 6.67 12.79
C ASP A 150 -3.64 5.33 13.47
N ALA A 151 -4.59 4.74 14.20
CA ALA A 151 -4.42 3.47 14.87
C ALA A 151 -5.11 2.32 14.10
N ARG A 152 -4.51 1.14 14.09
CA ARG A 152 -5.15 -0.09 13.58
C ARG A 152 -6.42 -0.37 14.39
N HIS A 153 -7.53 -0.62 13.67
CA HIS A 153 -8.84 -0.77 14.28
C HIS A 153 -9.75 -1.69 13.44
N GLY A 154 -10.55 -2.55 14.10
CA GLY A 154 -11.37 -3.54 13.41
C GLY A 154 -10.55 -4.70 12.89
N GLN A 155 -11.03 -5.37 11.86
CA GLN A 155 -10.38 -6.55 11.30
C GLN A 155 -9.13 -6.20 10.50
N GLY A 156 -8.10 -7.06 10.61
CA GLY A 156 -6.88 -6.90 9.86
C GLY A 156 -6.04 -8.16 9.77
N ILE A 157 -5.11 -8.13 8.84
CA ILE A 157 -4.12 -9.18 8.60
C ILE A 157 -2.74 -8.57 8.70
N ARG A 158 -1.89 -9.16 9.53
CA ARG A 158 -0.45 -8.88 9.50
C ARG A 158 0.23 -9.96 8.67
N TYR A 159 1.01 -9.54 7.71
CA TYR A 159 1.92 -10.38 6.94
C TYR A 159 3.31 -10.13 7.49
N LEU A 160 3.94 -11.16 8.03
CA LEU A 160 5.28 -11.06 8.58
C LEU A 160 6.33 -11.33 7.49
N ALA A 161 7.51 -10.73 7.63
CA ALA A 161 8.61 -10.89 6.67
C ALA A 161 9.06 -12.37 6.51
N ASN A 162 8.83 -13.22 7.52
CA ASN A 162 9.10 -14.66 7.46
C ASN A 162 8.03 -15.47 6.69
N GLY A 163 6.98 -14.81 6.16
CA GLY A 163 5.88 -15.42 5.40
C GLY A 163 4.69 -15.87 6.24
N ASP A 164 4.74 -15.74 7.56
CA ASP A 164 3.61 -16.02 8.44
C ASP A 164 2.52 -14.94 8.28
N ARG A 165 1.27 -15.28 8.62
CA ARG A 165 0.14 -14.36 8.61
C ARG A 165 -0.63 -14.46 9.92
N ILE A 166 -0.98 -13.30 10.49
CA ILE A 166 -1.78 -13.20 11.71
C ILE A 166 -3.06 -12.45 11.36
N MET A 167 -4.20 -13.07 11.56
CA MET A 167 -5.53 -12.52 11.26
C MET A 167 -6.34 -12.37 12.53
N GLY A 168 -6.96 -11.23 12.73
CA GLY A 168 -7.79 -10.98 13.91
C GLY A 168 -8.25 -9.53 14.01
N ASP A 169 -8.83 -9.21 15.18
CA ASP A 169 -9.37 -7.89 15.46
C ASP A 169 -8.37 -7.00 16.21
N PHE A 170 -8.41 -5.71 15.89
CA PHE A 170 -7.57 -4.68 16.49
C PHE A 170 -8.43 -3.58 17.09
N TYR A 171 -8.01 -3.05 18.22
CA TYR A 171 -8.60 -1.89 18.87
C TYR A 171 -7.50 -0.94 19.35
N ASN A 172 -7.40 0.24 18.72
CA ASN A 172 -6.37 1.24 19.01
C ASN A 172 -4.96 0.62 19.08
N ASP A 173 -4.52 0.00 17.98
CA ASP A 173 -3.25 -0.71 17.80
C ASP A 173 -3.05 -1.99 18.61
N LYS A 174 -3.95 -2.32 19.51
CA LYS A 174 -3.86 -3.53 20.31
C LYS A 174 -4.60 -4.69 19.63
N GLU A 175 -4.01 -5.86 19.69
CA GLU A 175 -4.66 -7.12 19.31
C GLU A 175 -5.74 -7.45 20.35
N VAL A 176 -6.97 -7.75 19.91
CA VAL A 176 -8.10 -8.10 20.78
C VAL A 176 -8.83 -9.34 20.24
N GLY A 177 -9.47 -10.09 21.14
CA GLY A 177 -10.20 -11.29 20.75
C GLY A 177 -9.27 -12.42 20.28
N THR A 178 -9.79 -13.30 19.41
CA THR A 178 -9.04 -14.47 18.94
C THR A 178 -8.36 -14.18 17.61
N HIS A 179 -7.04 -14.33 17.58
CA HIS A 179 -6.23 -14.25 16.37
C HIS A 179 -5.86 -15.65 15.88
N VAL A 180 -5.81 -15.80 14.56
CA VAL A 180 -5.35 -17.00 13.86
C VAL A 180 -3.97 -16.72 13.28
N LEU A 181 -2.97 -17.52 13.68
CA LEU A 181 -1.65 -17.54 13.06
C LEU A 181 -1.61 -18.65 12.03
N LEU A 182 -1.36 -18.32 10.77
CA LEU A 182 -1.02 -19.24 9.69
C LEU A 182 0.47 -19.09 9.42
N GLN A 183 1.23 -20.11 9.77
CA GLN A 183 2.68 -20.14 9.51
C GLN A 183 2.99 -20.47 8.05
N SER A 184 4.14 -20.02 7.58
CA SER A 184 4.62 -20.26 6.21
C SER A 184 4.79 -21.76 5.88
N ASN A 185 4.99 -22.61 6.88
CA ASN A 185 5.04 -24.06 6.76
C ASN A 185 3.65 -24.75 6.71
N GLY A 186 2.56 -23.97 6.80
CA GLY A 186 1.17 -24.45 6.76
C GLY A 186 0.55 -24.76 8.13
N ASN A 187 1.30 -24.65 9.22
CA ASN A 187 0.72 -24.84 10.55
C ASN A 187 -0.24 -23.71 10.92
N VAL A 188 -1.29 -24.06 11.63
CA VAL A 188 -2.32 -23.10 12.10
C VAL A 188 -2.42 -23.18 13.62
N SER A 189 -2.39 -22.03 14.26
CA SER A 189 -2.61 -21.91 15.70
C SER A 189 -3.52 -20.72 16.02
N LYS A 190 -4.04 -20.67 17.24
CA LYS A 190 -4.91 -19.58 17.72
C LYS A 190 -4.36 -19.02 19.02
N LYS A 191 -4.51 -17.70 19.18
CA LYS A 191 -4.20 -17.00 20.43
C LYS A 191 -5.31 -16.02 20.73
N THR A 192 -5.77 -15.98 21.97
CA THR A 192 -6.80 -15.04 22.44
C THR A 192 -6.15 -13.97 23.30
N TYR A 193 -6.53 -12.73 23.03
CA TYR A 193 -6.09 -11.54 23.74
C TYR A 193 -7.28 -10.92 24.50
N ASN A 194 -7.07 -10.54 25.72
CA ASN A 194 -8.07 -9.92 26.60
C ASN A 194 -8.01 -8.40 26.53
#